data_5bb11e2a457a03a2a97d74b95dfa5d60
#
_entry.id   5bb11e2a457a03a2a97d74b95dfa5d60
#
_cell.length_a   1.000
_cell.length_b   1.000
_cell.length_c   1.000
_cell.angle_alpha   90.00
_cell.angle_beta   90.00
_cell.angle_gamma   90.00
#
_symmetry.space_group_name_H-M   'P 1'
#
loop_
_entity.id
_entity.type
_entity.pdbx_description
1 polymer ?
#
loop_
_entity_poly.entity_id
_entity_poly.type
_entity_poly.pdbx_seq_one_letter_code
_entity_poly.pdbx_strand_id
1 'polypeptide(L)'
;MNIEFSQHAWEEFNFWVQTDPTVTERICELIDEISHNPFKGTGKPEPLKFSLQGYWSRRITGEHRLVYKVEGKNGVDQTCFIIQCRFHYDD
;
A
#
# COMPACT_ATOMS: atom_id res chain seq x y z
N MET A 1 -11.78 -4.66 7.12
CA MET A 1 -10.34 -4.96 6.93
C MET A 1 -9.52 -4.13 7.88
N ASN A 2 -8.59 -4.76 8.57
CA ASN A 2 -7.63 -4.06 9.42
C ASN A 2 -6.46 -3.56 8.57
N ILE A 3 -5.90 -2.41 8.94
CA ILE A 3 -4.75 -1.84 8.24
C ILE A 3 -3.58 -1.79 9.23
N GLU A 4 -2.47 -2.39 8.85
CA GLU A 4 -1.25 -2.35 9.65
C GLU A 4 -0.08 -1.83 8.81
N PHE A 5 0.71 -0.95 9.41
CA PHE A 5 1.93 -0.44 8.79
C PHE A 5 3.14 -1.08 9.47
N SER A 6 4.13 -1.45 8.68
CA SER A 6 5.44 -1.75 9.26
C SER A 6 6.01 -0.46 9.84
N GLN A 7 7.00 -0.57 10.71
CA GLN A 7 7.68 0.60 11.26
C GLN A 7 8.22 1.49 10.14
N HIS A 8 8.85 0.89 9.15
CA HIS A 8 9.40 1.61 8.01
C HIS A 8 8.33 2.35 7.22
N ALA A 9 7.23 1.67 6.90
CA ALA A 9 6.14 2.29 6.14
C ALA A 9 5.47 3.41 6.94
N TRP A 10 5.37 3.26 8.25
CA TRP A 10 4.80 4.29 9.12
C TRP A 10 5.65 5.55 9.11
N GLU A 11 6.97 5.40 9.13
CA GLU A 11 7.89 6.52 9.02
C GLU A 11 7.77 7.22 7.66
N GLU A 12 7.61 6.46 6.58
CA GLU A 12 7.42 7.02 5.26
C GLU A 12 6.08 7.77 5.16
N PHE A 13 5.03 7.21 5.74
CA PHE A 13 3.73 7.86 5.74
C PHE A 13 3.80 9.19 6.51
N ASN A 14 4.45 9.21 7.65
CA ASN A 14 4.61 10.44 8.43
C ASN A 14 5.45 11.49 7.69
N PHE A 15 6.43 11.05 6.91
CA PHE A 15 7.17 11.97 6.04
C PHE A 15 6.21 12.69 5.09
N TRP A 16 5.28 11.97 4.46
CA TRP A 16 4.30 12.57 3.56
C TRP A 16 3.33 13.49 4.30
N VAL A 17 2.86 13.08 5.47
CA VAL A 17 1.97 13.90 6.29
C VAL A 17 2.60 15.26 6.55
N GLN A 18 3.90 15.32 6.78
CA GLN A 18 4.61 16.55 7.10
C GLN A 18 5.04 17.35 5.88
N THR A 19 5.19 16.74 4.72
CA THR A 19 5.80 17.39 3.56
C THR A 19 4.91 17.53 2.35
N ASP A 20 3.89 16.68 2.18
CA ASP A 20 3.07 16.70 0.97
C ASP A 20 1.65 16.18 1.22
N PRO A 21 0.72 17.10 1.52
CA PRO A 21 -0.68 16.72 1.79
C PRO A 21 -1.36 16.00 0.63
N THR A 22 -0.98 16.33 -0.62
CA THR A 22 -1.58 15.70 -1.80
C THR A 22 -1.20 14.23 -1.88
N VAL A 23 0.06 13.91 -1.62
CA VAL A 23 0.51 12.52 -1.62
C VAL A 23 -0.12 11.77 -0.46
N THR A 24 -0.20 12.39 0.71
CA THR A 24 -0.86 11.80 1.88
C THR A 24 -2.29 11.41 1.56
N GLU A 25 -3.04 12.33 0.96
CA GLU A 25 -4.43 12.08 0.58
C GLU A 25 -4.54 10.93 -0.42
N ARG A 26 -3.65 10.91 -1.41
CA ARG A 26 -3.61 9.84 -2.41
C ARG A 26 -3.37 8.47 -1.76
N ILE A 27 -2.44 8.39 -0.81
CA ILE A 27 -2.18 7.16 -0.08
C ILE A 27 -3.43 6.70 0.68
N CYS A 28 -4.09 7.61 1.37
CA CYS A 28 -5.31 7.30 2.10
C CYS A 28 -6.43 6.79 1.19
N GLU A 29 -6.58 7.40 0.01
CA GLU A 29 -7.55 6.95 -0.98
C GLU A 29 -7.25 5.53 -1.47
N LEU A 30 -5.97 5.24 -1.72
CA LEU A 30 -5.57 3.91 -2.15
C LEU A 30 -5.84 2.86 -1.07
N ILE A 31 -5.54 3.19 0.20
CA ILE A 31 -5.80 2.29 1.31
C ILE A 31 -7.30 2.02 1.46
N ASP A 32 -8.11 3.05 1.35
CA ASP A 32 -9.57 2.89 1.41
C ASP A 32 -10.05 1.96 0.29
N GLU A 33 -9.54 2.14 -0.91
CA GLU A 33 -9.92 1.30 -2.04
C GLU A 33 -9.46 -0.14 -1.86
N ILE A 34 -8.25 -0.36 -1.34
CA ILE A 34 -7.74 -1.70 -1.03
C ILE A 34 -8.68 -2.43 -0.07
N SER A 35 -9.24 -1.71 0.89
CA SER A 35 -10.14 -2.32 1.86
C SER A 35 -11.43 -2.86 1.23
N HIS A 36 -11.79 -2.38 0.05
CA HIS A 36 -12.96 -2.85 -0.70
C HIS A 36 -12.58 -3.78 -1.85
N ASN A 37 -11.44 -3.51 -2.50
CA ASN A 37 -10.97 -4.24 -3.67
C ASN A 37 -9.45 -4.42 -3.61
N PRO A 38 -8.95 -5.43 -2.90
CA PRO A 38 -7.50 -5.55 -2.68
C PRO A 38 -6.66 -5.72 -3.94
N PHE A 39 -7.23 -6.30 -5.00
CA PHE A 39 -6.45 -6.70 -6.17
C PHE A 39 -6.89 -6.04 -7.47
N LYS A 40 -7.81 -5.09 -7.41
CA LYS A 40 -8.31 -4.38 -8.58
C LYS A 40 -8.53 -2.91 -8.26
N GLY A 41 -8.54 -2.08 -9.28
CA GLY A 41 -8.94 -0.68 -9.15
C GLY A 41 -7.82 0.29 -9.42
N THR A 42 -7.84 1.42 -8.72
CA THR A 42 -6.98 2.56 -8.97
C THR A 42 -5.51 2.29 -8.64
N GLY A 43 -4.61 2.90 -9.39
CA GLY A 43 -3.18 2.81 -9.12
C GLY A 43 -2.50 1.61 -9.75
N LYS A 44 -3.15 0.95 -10.69
CA LYS A 44 -2.62 -0.22 -11.40
C LYS A 44 -2.11 -1.29 -10.43
N PRO A 45 -2.97 -1.90 -9.60
CA PRO A 45 -2.53 -2.95 -8.69
C PRO A 45 -1.89 -4.10 -9.47
N GLU A 46 -0.70 -4.50 -9.03
CA GLU A 46 0.00 -5.59 -9.69
C GLU A 46 0.74 -6.45 -8.65
N PRO A 47 0.72 -7.79 -8.86
CA PRO A 47 1.44 -8.69 -7.96
C PRO A 47 2.94 -8.58 -8.20
N LEU A 48 3.70 -8.66 -7.12
CA LEU A 48 5.15 -8.58 -7.18
C LEU A 48 5.77 -9.98 -7.22
N LYS A 49 7.08 -10.03 -7.52
CA LYS A 49 7.79 -11.28 -7.77
C LYS A 49 9.02 -11.39 -6.86
N PHE A 50 9.70 -12.52 -6.96
CA PHE A 50 10.97 -12.79 -6.26
C PHE A 50 10.86 -12.56 -4.75
N SER A 51 11.71 -11.74 -4.20
CA SER A 51 11.71 -11.48 -2.74
C SER A 51 10.42 -10.86 -2.22
N LEU A 52 9.64 -10.23 -3.09
CA LEU A 52 8.37 -9.60 -2.74
C LEU A 52 7.15 -10.41 -3.19
N GLN A 53 7.34 -11.67 -3.52
CA GLN A 53 6.23 -12.53 -3.91
C GLN A 53 5.20 -12.61 -2.78
N GLY A 54 3.92 -12.47 -3.15
CA GLY A 54 2.82 -12.39 -2.19
C GLY A 54 2.40 -10.96 -1.87
N TYR A 55 3.25 -10.00 -2.20
CA TYR A 55 2.92 -8.59 -2.06
C TYR A 55 2.38 -8.03 -3.37
N TRP A 56 1.71 -6.89 -3.25
CA TRP A 56 1.14 -6.14 -4.37
C TRP A 56 1.62 -4.70 -4.31
N SER A 57 1.59 -4.01 -5.43
CA SER A 57 1.86 -2.58 -5.44
C SER A 57 0.75 -1.81 -6.13
N ARG A 58 0.57 -0.56 -5.70
CA ARG A 58 -0.24 0.42 -6.41
C ARG A 58 0.57 1.69 -6.57
N ARG A 59 0.34 2.40 -7.66
CA ARG A 59 1.03 3.66 -7.93
C ARG A 59 0.44 4.77 -7.08
N ILE A 60 1.29 5.42 -6.30
CA ILE A 60 0.94 6.64 -5.58
C ILE A 60 1.16 7.81 -6.54
N THR A 61 2.36 7.92 -7.10
CA THR A 61 2.74 8.87 -8.16
C THR A 61 3.53 8.08 -9.20
N GLY A 62 4.06 8.77 -10.23
CA GLY A 62 4.94 8.11 -11.20
C GLY A 62 6.17 7.47 -10.56
N GLU A 63 6.63 8.02 -9.44
CA GLU A 63 7.87 7.65 -8.78
C GLU A 63 7.68 6.78 -7.53
N HIS A 64 6.54 6.91 -6.86
CA HIS A 64 6.31 6.27 -5.56
C HIS A 64 5.26 5.18 -5.63
N ARG A 65 5.47 4.13 -4.83
CA ARG A 65 4.59 2.96 -4.79
C ARG A 65 4.14 2.65 -3.38
N LEU A 66 2.90 2.21 -3.28
CA LEU A 66 2.35 1.62 -2.07
C LEU A 66 2.52 0.11 -2.22
N VAL A 67 3.30 -0.51 -1.33
CA VAL A 67 3.54 -1.95 -1.35
C VAL A 67 2.84 -2.58 -0.15
N TYR A 68 2.02 -3.58 -0.41
CA TYR A 68 1.17 -4.18 0.60
C TYR A 68 0.91 -5.64 0.33
N LYS A 69 0.45 -6.36 1.35
CA LYS A 69 -0.14 -7.70 1.18
C LYS A 69 -1.41 -7.79 2.00
N VAL A 70 -2.30 -8.67 1.59
CA VAL A 70 -3.57 -8.91 2.28
C VAL A 70 -3.62 -10.34 2.73
N GLU A 71 -3.85 -10.56 4.02
CA GLU A 71 -3.97 -11.89 4.61
C GLU A 71 -5.30 -12.02 5.34
N GLY A 72 -5.73 -13.26 5.56
CA GLY A 72 -7.00 -13.54 6.21
C GLY A 72 -8.10 -13.88 5.24
N LYS A 73 -9.24 -14.30 5.77
CA LYS A 73 -10.37 -14.72 4.94
C LYS A 73 -11.20 -13.51 4.50
N ASN A 74 -11.54 -13.49 3.22
CA ASN A 74 -12.38 -12.44 2.66
C ASN A 74 -13.66 -12.28 3.47
N GLY A 75 -13.90 -11.05 3.91
CA GLY A 75 -15.10 -10.68 4.62
C GLY A 75 -15.15 -11.08 6.09
N VAL A 76 -14.08 -11.67 6.63
CA VAL A 76 -14.05 -12.11 8.03
C VAL A 76 -12.99 -11.37 8.83
N ASP A 77 -11.71 -11.66 8.59
CA ASP A 77 -10.62 -11.11 9.40
C ASP A 77 -9.42 -10.72 8.55
N GLN A 78 -9.67 -10.07 7.43
CA GLN A 78 -8.60 -9.62 6.55
C GLN A 78 -7.79 -8.48 7.16
N THR A 79 -6.48 -8.54 6.95
CA THR A 79 -5.55 -7.48 7.31
C THR A 79 -4.71 -7.11 6.10
N CYS A 80 -4.59 -5.81 5.85
CA CYS A 80 -3.70 -5.27 4.85
C CYS A 80 -2.44 -4.79 5.56
N PHE A 81 -1.31 -5.40 5.21
CA PHE A 81 0.00 -5.04 5.76
C PHE A 81 0.72 -4.14 4.76
N ILE A 82 0.99 -2.91 5.14
CA ILE A 82 1.69 -1.94 4.31
C ILE A 82 3.15 -1.90 4.74
N ILE A 83 4.05 -2.17 3.79
CA ILE A 83 5.50 -2.22 4.09
C ILE A 83 6.27 -1.08 3.44
N GLN A 84 5.67 -0.36 2.51
CA GLN A 84 6.33 0.75 1.82
C GLN A 84 5.30 1.69 1.23
N CYS A 85 5.55 2.99 1.31
CA CYS A 85 4.73 3.99 0.64
C CYS A 85 5.57 5.16 0.11
N ARG A 86 6.85 4.92 -0.13
CA ARG A 86 7.75 5.92 -0.70
C ARG A 86 8.78 5.21 -1.56
N PHE A 87 9.18 5.83 -2.69
CA PHE A 87 10.12 5.28 -3.65
C PHE A 87 9.56 4.06 -4.40
N HIS A 88 10.36 3.53 -5.29
CA HIS A 88 10.13 2.28 -6.00
C HIS A 88 10.60 1.12 -5.12
N TYR A 89 10.23 -0.08 -5.51
CA TYR A 89 10.69 -1.31 -4.86
C TYR A 89 11.69 -2.01 -5.78
N ASP A 90 12.57 -2.80 -5.18
CA ASP A 90 13.45 -3.70 -5.91
C ASP A 90 12.88 -5.10 -5.82
N ASP A 91 12.59 -5.65 -6.97
CA ASP A 91 11.90 -6.91 -7.09
C ASP A 91 12.87 -8.04 -7.48
#